data_b55b67c5236a3351de215482c86f3677
#
_entry.id   b55b67c5236a3351de215482c86f3677
#
_cell.length_a   1.000
_cell.length_b   1.000
_cell.length_c   1.000
_cell.angle_alpha   90.00
_cell.angle_beta   90.00
_cell.angle_gamma   90.00
#
_symmetry.space_group_name_H-M   'P 1'
#
loop_
_entity.id
_entity.type
_entity.pdbx_description
1 polymer ?
#
loop_
_entity_poly.entity_id
_entity_poly.type
_entity_poly.pdbx_seq_one_letter_code
_entity_poly.pdbx_strand_id
1 'polypeptide(L)'
;MKKNSLIKGSIIVACMGFLHSCYFGPISDPYYVPESRQQENVYYVPSSPNTQLLSEKNDIGFDLVASGGSKFSGVETQASFLPAKHVGLIAGYSSGKNDDGSNTYMKFHKFEGGVGYVTNLSKGWHFETYGGVGTGKIDNFHATGNSKVDLTNFFIQPAFAVSNKRKTVQFGIVSKFSGVNFKVDTTFDNARELYSTSQVISLHDQPFHIMWEPGLVFQFGWKSFLFHTSYSLSADLTNSQLHRATDNFSIGGALRFNASKKVIQ
;
A
#
# COMPACT_ATOMS: atom_id res chain seq x y z
N MET A 1 17.02 3.01 39.99
CA MET A 1 16.08 2.60 38.94
C MET A 1 16.19 3.50 37.71
N LYS A 2 17.26 3.36 36.88
CA LYS A 2 17.47 4.20 35.66
C LYS A 2 17.97 3.38 34.43
N LYS A 3 17.75 2.04 34.39
CA LYS A 3 18.26 1.17 33.31
C LYS A 3 17.31 0.96 32.09
N ASN A 4 16.04 1.40 32.14
CA ASN A 4 15.06 1.07 31.10
C ASN A 4 14.92 2.12 29.97
N SER A 5 15.65 3.25 30.04
CA SER A 5 15.53 4.28 29.00
C SER A 5 16.52 4.08 27.82
N LEU A 6 17.68 3.46 28.11
CA LEU A 6 18.70 3.23 27.07
C LEU A 6 18.30 2.15 26.04
N ILE A 7 17.56 1.11 26.48
CA ILE A 7 17.12 0.04 25.59
C ILE A 7 16.08 0.54 24.56
N LYS A 8 15.26 1.51 24.93
CA LYS A 8 14.23 2.08 24.03
C LYS A 8 14.82 2.94 22.92
N GLY A 9 15.92 3.64 23.19
CA GLY A 9 16.63 4.43 22.18
C GLY A 9 17.37 3.57 21.15
N SER A 10 17.95 2.46 21.60
CA SER A 10 18.74 1.58 20.74
C SER A 10 17.89 0.81 19.70
N ILE A 11 16.63 0.49 20.02
CA ILE A 11 15.72 -0.19 19.09
C ILE A 11 15.30 0.76 17.95
N ILE A 12 15.06 2.04 18.25
CA ILE A 12 14.67 3.02 17.23
C ILE A 12 15.83 3.29 16.27
N VAL A 13 17.06 3.40 16.77
CA VAL A 13 18.26 3.60 15.94
C VAL A 13 18.56 2.35 15.09
N ALA A 14 18.37 1.15 15.62
CA ALA A 14 18.53 -0.08 14.86
C ALA A 14 17.50 -0.21 13.73
N CYS A 15 16.23 0.17 13.96
CA CYS A 15 15.21 0.16 12.92
C CYS A 15 15.50 1.18 11.80
N MET A 16 16.02 2.36 12.11
CA MET A 16 16.43 3.34 11.09
C MET A 16 17.67 2.87 10.30
N GLY A 17 18.60 2.16 10.93
CA GLY A 17 19.75 1.58 10.24
C GLY A 17 19.38 0.47 9.24
N PHE A 18 18.38 -0.34 9.54
CA PHE A 18 17.89 -1.37 8.61
C PHE A 18 17.19 -0.80 7.38
N LEU A 19 16.57 0.37 7.46
CA LEU A 19 15.93 1.02 6.33
C LEU A 19 16.94 1.54 5.29
N HIS A 20 18.20 1.78 5.68
CA HIS A 20 19.26 2.23 4.77
C HIS A 20 20.07 1.09 4.15
N SER A 21 20.02 -0.13 4.70
CA SER A 21 20.84 -1.25 4.23
C SER A 21 20.15 -2.13 3.18
N CYS A 22 18.85 -1.96 2.93
CA CYS A 22 18.13 -2.69 1.88
C CYS A 22 18.04 -1.89 0.59
N TYR A 23 19.12 -1.22 0.20
CA TYR A 23 19.29 -0.84 -1.19
C TYR A 23 19.68 -2.11 -1.97
N PHE A 24 18.66 -2.89 -2.35
CA PHE A 24 18.84 -3.85 -3.42
C PHE A 24 19.15 -3.04 -4.67
N GLY A 25 20.43 -2.95 -5.02
CA GLY A 25 20.84 -2.43 -6.30
C GLY A 25 20.02 -3.14 -7.38
N PRO A 26 19.73 -2.46 -8.50
CA PRO A 26 18.99 -3.08 -9.58
C PRO A 26 19.70 -4.37 -9.96
N ILE A 27 18.99 -5.51 -9.85
CA ILE A 27 19.42 -6.76 -10.47
C ILE A 27 19.56 -6.39 -11.94
N SER A 28 20.77 -6.39 -12.45
CA SER A 28 21.07 -6.01 -13.83
C SER A 28 20.27 -6.94 -14.74
N ASP A 29 19.19 -6.42 -15.30
CA ASP A 29 18.39 -7.11 -16.31
C ASP A 29 19.30 -7.31 -17.54
N PRO A 30 19.46 -8.54 -18.04
CA PRO A 30 20.29 -8.80 -19.23
C PRO A 30 19.76 -8.10 -20.50
N TYR A 31 18.57 -7.52 -20.48
CA TYR A 31 18.00 -6.71 -21.53
C TYR A 31 18.02 -5.22 -21.18
N TYR A 32 19.23 -4.66 -21.03
CA TYR A 32 19.39 -3.21 -20.87
C TYR A 32 18.85 -2.46 -22.09
N VAL A 33 17.69 -1.84 -21.96
CA VAL A 33 17.15 -0.87 -22.93
C VAL A 33 17.63 0.52 -22.47
N PRO A 34 18.29 1.30 -23.33
CA PRO A 34 18.77 2.65 -22.97
C PRO A 34 17.62 3.50 -22.38
N GLU A 35 17.90 4.25 -21.31
CA GLU A 35 16.94 5.09 -20.57
C GLU A 35 16.09 6.02 -21.47
N SER A 36 16.62 6.46 -22.60
CA SER A 36 15.89 7.30 -23.58
C SER A 36 14.73 6.61 -24.30
N ARG A 37 14.53 5.30 -24.09
CA ARG A 37 13.44 4.50 -24.69
C ARG A 37 12.58 3.76 -23.67
N GLN A 38 12.84 3.91 -22.38
CA GLN A 38 12.04 3.32 -21.32
C GLN A 38 10.83 4.21 -21.03
N GLN A 39 9.85 4.21 -21.91
CA GLN A 39 8.51 4.66 -21.57
C GLN A 39 7.88 3.57 -20.69
N GLU A 40 7.94 3.78 -19.39
CA GLU A 40 7.57 2.78 -18.42
C GLU A 40 6.08 2.84 -18.14
N ASN A 41 5.28 2.05 -18.86
CA ASN A 41 3.93 1.76 -18.46
C ASN A 41 3.94 1.15 -17.05
N VAL A 42 3.03 1.59 -16.21
CA VAL A 42 2.82 1.02 -14.89
C VAL A 42 1.48 0.28 -14.93
N TYR A 43 1.48 -0.99 -14.59
CA TYR A 43 0.30 -1.84 -14.60
C TYR A 43 -0.22 -2.17 -13.20
N TYR A 44 0.56 -1.88 -12.17
CA TYR A 44 0.15 -2.06 -10.79
C TYR A 44 0.78 -1.00 -9.88
N VAL A 45 -0.03 -0.47 -8.96
CA VAL A 45 0.40 0.45 -7.90
C VAL A 45 -0.03 -0.14 -6.56
N PRO A 46 0.93 -0.39 -5.63
CA PRO A 46 0.60 -0.84 -4.29
C PRO A 46 -0.14 0.25 -3.52
N SER A 47 -1.10 -0.12 -2.70
CA SER A 47 -1.73 0.79 -1.74
C SER A 47 -1.00 0.75 -0.41
N SER A 48 -1.10 1.84 0.35
CA SER A 48 -0.66 1.87 1.75
C SER A 48 -1.37 0.77 2.55
N PRO A 49 -0.67 0.14 3.51
CA PRO A 49 -1.28 -0.86 4.36
C PRO A 49 -2.51 -0.29 5.08
N ASN A 50 -3.67 -0.91 4.87
CA ASN A 50 -4.92 -0.49 5.53
C ASN A 50 -5.01 -1.15 6.90
N THR A 51 -4.27 -0.62 7.86
CA THR A 51 -4.28 -1.08 9.24
C THR A 51 -4.46 0.11 10.18
N GLN A 52 -5.58 0.12 10.84
CA GLN A 52 -5.99 1.23 11.72
C GLN A 52 -5.71 0.94 13.18
N LEU A 53 -5.28 -0.28 13.50
CA LEU A 53 -4.97 -0.71 14.86
C LEU A 53 -6.08 -0.38 15.86
N LEU A 54 -7.34 -0.58 15.46
CA LEU A 54 -8.51 -0.42 16.31
C LEU A 54 -8.53 -1.54 17.36
N SER A 55 -9.08 -1.28 18.52
CA SER A 55 -8.97 -2.23 19.63
C SER A 55 -10.19 -2.38 20.50
N GLU A 56 -11.17 -1.50 20.38
CA GLU A 56 -12.38 -1.52 21.18
C GLU A 56 -13.62 -1.56 20.28
N LYS A 57 -14.66 -2.27 20.71
CA LYS A 57 -15.95 -2.26 20.01
C LYS A 57 -16.42 -0.82 19.76
N ASN A 58 -16.94 -0.56 18.58
CA ASN A 58 -17.40 0.75 18.08
C ASN A 58 -16.28 1.78 17.87
N ASP A 59 -15.01 1.34 17.85
CA ASP A 59 -13.93 2.19 17.34
C ASP A 59 -14.10 2.42 15.83
N ILE A 60 -13.93 3.66 15.44
CA ILE A 60 -13.89 4.12 14.05
C ILE A 60 -12.55 4.78 13.82
N GLY A 61 -11.94 4.48 12.69
CA GLY A 61 -10.73 5.10 12.21
C GLY A 61 -10.91 5.67 10.80
N PHE A 62 -10.24 6.76 10.53
CA PHE A 62 -10.18 7.37 9.22
C PHE A 62 -8.78 7.95 9.00
N ASP A 63 -8.13 7.57 7.91
CA ASP A 63 -6.82 8.09 7.53
C ASP A 63 -6.93 8.84 6.20
N LEU A 64 -6.19 9.94 6.11
CA LEU A 64 -5.92 10.68 4.88
C LEU A 64 -4.43 10.88 4.77
N VAL A 65 -3.84 10.34 3.72
CA VAL A 65 -2.39 10.38 3.50
C VAL A 65 -2.06 10.82 2.08
N ALA A 66 -0.97 11.55 1.94
CA ALA A 66 -0.27 11.67 0.68
C ALA A 66 0.60 10.42 0.51
N SER A 67 0.60 9.84 -0.67
CA SER A 67 1.36 8.64 -1.01
C SER A 67 2.25 8.89 -2.21
N GLY A 68 3.33 8.13 -2.30
CA GLY A 68 4.24 8.20 -3.44
C GLY A 68 5.25 7.07 -3.40
N GLY A 69 5.78 6.75 -4.55
CA GLY A 69 6.80 5.75 -4.76
C GLY A 69 7.69 6.13 -5.92
N SER A 70 8.49 5.19 -6.37
CA SER A 70 9.42 5.39 -7.50
C SER A 70 8.72 5.81 -8.80
N LYS A 71 7.43 5.50 -8.96
CA LYS A 71 6.69 5.67 -10.23
C LYS A 71 5.32 6.35 -10.08
N PHE A 72 5.02 6.96 -8.95
CA PHE A 72 3.74 7.66 -8.76
C PHE A 72 3.78 8.62 -7.59
N SER A 73 2.83 9.54 -7.59
CA SER A 73 2.42 10.34 -6.43
C SER A 73 0.90 10.41 -6.38
N GLY A 74 0.33 10.49 -5.17
CA GLY A 74 -1.12 10.46 -5.02
C GLY A 74 -1.61 10.74 -3.62
N VAL A 75 -2.86 10.43 -3.42
CA VAL A 75 -3.54 10.51 -2.12
C VAL A 75 -4.29 9.22 -1.86
N GLU A 76 -4.33 8.83 -0.60
CA GLU A 76 -5.08 7.67 -0.15
C GLU A 76 -5.95 8.03 1.04
N THR A 77 -7.14 7.46 1.07
CA THR A 77 -8.06 7.52 2.19
C THR A 77 -8.37 6.13 2.66
N GLN A 78 -8.40 5.93 3.96
CA GLN A 78 -8.73 4.64 4.55
C GLN A 78 -9.76 4.87 5.67
N ALA A 79 -10.71 3.97 5.75
CA ALA A 79 -11.71 3.95 6.82
C ALA A 79 -11.75 2.57 7.43
N SER A 80 -12.02 2.51 8.74
CA SER A 80 -12.19 1.25 9.46
C SER A 80 -13.22 1.40 10.54
N PHE A 81 -13.89 0.29 10.85
CA PHE A 81 -14.89 0.22 11.89
C PHE A 81 -14.86 -1.14 12.59
N LEU A 82 -14.97 -1.14 13.91
CA LEU A 82 -15.01 -2.34 14.74
C LEU A 82 -16.43 -2.55 15.33
N PRO A 83 -17.40 -3.06 14.56
CA PRO A 83 -18.80 -3.23 15.02
C PRO A 83 -18.94 -4.20 16.18
N ALA A 84 -18.03 -5.16 16.31
CA ALA A 84 -17.99 -6.13 17.38
C ALA A 84 -16.56 -6.32 17.89
N LYS A 85 -16.39 -6.96 19.04
CA LYS A 85 -15.10 -7.10 19.73
C LYS A 85 -13.96 -7.64 18.84
N HIS A 86 -14.29 -8.51 17.88
CA HIS A 86 -13.30 -9.20 17.04
C HIS A 86 -13.59 -9.07 15.54
N VAL A 87 -14.58 -8.26 15.16
CA VAL A 87 -14.96 -8.09 13.75
C VAL A 87 -14.60 -6.69 13.30
N GLY A 88 -13.69 -6.59 12.36
CA GLY A 88 -13.27 -5.33 11.74
C GLY A 88 -13.80 -5.22 10.31
N LEU A 89 -14.15 -4.02 9.91
CA LEU A 89 -14.45 -3.65 8.53
C LEU A 89 -13.42 -2.62 8.08
N ILE A 90 -12.95 -2.75 6.86
CA ILE A 90 -12.05 -1.78 6.24
C ILE A 90 -12.54 -1.36 4.86
N ALA A 91 -12.26 -0.13 4.49
CA ALA A 91 -12.40 0.38 3.14
C ALA A 91 -11.25 1.34 2.84
N GLY A 92 -10.77 1.33 1.61
CA GLY A 92 -9.68 2.19 1.17
C GLY A 92 -9.92 2.68 -0.25
N TYR A 93 -9.50 3.90 -0.51
CA TYR A 93 -9.46 4.48 -1.84
C TYR A 93 -8.09 5.12 -2.05
N SER A 94 -7.47 4.82 -3.18
CA SER A 94 -6.22 5.45 -3.60
C SER A 94 -6.35 6.01 -5.00
N SER A 95 -5.73 7.15 -5.25
CA SER A 95 -5.68 7.79 -6.56
C SER A 95 -4.39 8.58 -6.70
N GLY A 96 -3.82 8.55 -7.88
CA GLY A 96 -2.59 9.26 -8.14
C GLY A 96 -2.22 9.29 -9.61
N LYS A 97 -1.04 9.84 -9.85
CA LYS A 97 -0.46 9.99 -11.19
C LYS A 97 1.05 9.87 -11.14
N ASN A 98 1.62 9.60 -12.28
CA ASN A 98 2.99 9.90 -12.62
C ASN A 98 2.99 10.83 -13.82
N ASP A 99 3.84 11.86 -13.79
CA ASP A 99 3.99 12.83 -14.88
C ASP A 99 5.48 13.17 -14.93
N ASP A 100 6.17 12.62 -15.91
CA ASP A 100 7.61 12.82 -16.08
C ASP A 100 7.96 14.05 -16.92
N GLY A 101 6.95 14.86 -17.29
CA GLY A 101 7.10 16.05 -18.12
C GLY A 101 7.33 15.77 -19.61
N SER A 102 7.37 14.51 -20.00
CA SER A 102 7.46 14.07 -21.40
C SER A 102 6.06 13.65 -21.84
N ASN A 103 5.30 14.17 -22.63
CA ASN A 103 3.98 13.77 -23.16
C ASN A 103 3.49 12.35 -22.78
N THR A 104 4.03 11.79 -21.70
CA THR A 104 3.79 10.47 -21.15
C THR A 104 3.36 10.62 -19.71
N TYR A 105 2.21 10.11 -19.36
CA TYR A 105 1.73 10.13 -17.98
C TYR A 105 0.88 8.90 -17.66
N MET A 106 0.86 8.53 -16.40
CA MET A 106 0.00 7.49 -15.85
C MET A 106 -0.97 8.11 -14.85
N LYS A 107 -2.22 7.64 -14.86
CA LYS A 107 -3.20 7.93 -13.81
C LYS A 107 -3.76 6.61 -13.29
N PHE A 108 -4.01 6.56 -12.00
CA PHE A 108 -4.67 5.40 -11.41
C PHE A 108 -5.68 5.80 -10.34
N HIS A 109 -6.63 4.92 -10.13
CA HIS A 109 -7.49 4.89 -8.96
C HIS A 109 -7.83 3.46 -8.60
N LYS A 110 -7.94 3.20 -7.29
CA LYS A 110 -8.24 1.87 -6.75
C LYS A 110 -9.13 2.00 -5.53
N PHE A 111 -10.08 1.10 -5.40
CA PHE A 111 -10.93 0.94 -4.22
C PHE A 111 -10.78 -0.48 -3.70
N GLU A 112 -10.67 -0.63 -2.38
CA GLU A 112 -10.61 -1.92 -1.71
C GLU A 112 -11.53 -1.90 -0.49
N GLY A 113 -12.15 -3.05 -0.19
CA GLY A 113 -12.96 -3.23 0.99
C GLY A 113 -12.82 -4.63 1.55
N GLY A 114 -12.96 -4.76 2.86
CA GLY A 114 -12.74 -6.06 3.49
C GLY A 114 -13.36 -6.18 4.87
N VAL A 115 -13.41 -7.42 5.34
CA VAL A 115 -13.81 -7.81 6.69
C VAL A 115 -12.69 -8.60 7.32
N GLY A 116 -12.52 -8.48 8.62
CA GLY A 116 -11.41 -9.13 9.29
C GLY A 116 -11.64 -9.45 10.75
N TYR A 117 -10.64 -10.10 11.31
CA TYR A 117 -10.54 -10.45 12.71
C TYR A 117 -9.52 -9.54 13.39
N VAL A 118 -9.89 -8.98 14.52
CA VAL A 118 -9.06 -8.06 15.32
C VAL A 118 -8.99 -8.55 16.75
N THR A 119 -7.79 -8.63 17.33
CA THR A 119 -7.63 -9.03 18.72
C THR A 119 -6.46 -8.35 19.41
N ASN A 120 -6.62 -8.11 20.71
CA ASN A 120 -5.54 -7.66 21.59
C ASN A 120 -4.92 -8.89 22.23
N LEU A 121 -3.63 -9.16 21.97
CA LEU A 121 -2.93 -10.33 22.51
C LEU A 121 -2.53 -10.12 23.98
N SER A 122 -1.75 -9.10 24.28
CA SER A 122 -1.37 -8.71 25.64
C SER A 122 -0.58 -7.39 25.66
N LYS A 123 -0.62 -6.62 26.77
CA LYS A 123 0.27 -5.48 27.06
C LYS A 123 0.56 -4.53 25.87
N GLY A 124 -0.44 -4.23 25.04
CA GLY A 124 -0.29 -3.32 23.91
C GLY A 124 0.03 -4.01 22.58
N TRP A 125 0.10 -5.34 22.53
CA TRP A 125 0.21 -6.10 21.30
C TRP A 125 -1.16 -6.31 20.66
N HIS A 126 -1.23 -6.10 19.37
CA HIS A 126 -2.42 -6.29 18.53
C HIS A 126 -2.10 -7.26 17.39
N PHE A 127 -3.11 -8.03 17.04
CA PHE A 127 -3.12 -8.78 15.81
C PHE A 127 -4.41 -8.46 15.07
N GLU A 128 -4.30 -8.22 13.79
CA GLU A 128 -5.44 -8.08 12.91
C GLU A 128 -5.18 -8.81 11.59
N THR A 129 -6.23 -9.33 11.00
CA THR A 129 -6.16 -9.91 9.65
C THR A 129 -7.43 -9.57 8.92
N TYR A 130 -7.29 -9.06 7.72
CA TYR A 130 -8.41 -8.70 6.86
C TYR A 130 -8.36 -9.51 5.59
N GLY A 131 -9.54 -9.93 5.11
CA GLY A 131 -9.74 -10.47 3.78
C GLY A 131 -10.72 -9.60 3.04
N GLY A 132 -10.50 -9.38 1.76
CA GLY A 132 -11.33 -8.47 1.01
C GLY A 132 -11.16 -8.55 -0.50
N VAL A 133 -11.83 -7.63 -1.16
CA VAL A 133 -11.83 -7.48 -2.60
C VAL A 133 -11.59 -6.02 -2.98
N GLY A 134 -11.11 -5.81 -4.18
CA GLY A 134 -10.89 -4.48 -4.71
C GLY A 134 -11.05 -4.41 -6.22
N THR A 135 -11.15 -3.19 -6.71
CA THR A 135 -11.16 -2.88 -8.13
C THR A 135 -10.39 -1.59 -8.37
N GLY A 136 -9.83 -1.44 -9.55
CA GLY A 136 -9.11 -0.22 -9.91
C GLY A 136 -8.95 -0.09 -11.41
N LYS A 137 -8.45 1.07 -11.80
CA LYS A 137 -8.11 1.40 -13.18
C LYS A 137 -6.78 2.11 -13.24
N ILE A 138 -6.02 1.80 -14.26
CA ILE A 138 -4.76 2.49 -14.59
C ILE A 138 -4.82 2.87 -16.05
N ASP A 139 -4.65 4.15 -16.32
CA ASP A 139 -4.56 4.71 -17.66
C ASP A 139 -3.12 5.16 -17.90
N ASN A 140 -2.44 4.54 -18.86
CA ASN A 140 -1.12 4.95 -19.33
C ASN A 140 -1.28 5.66 -20.68
N PHE A 141 -0.72 6.85 -20.78
CA PHE A 141 -0.78 7.69 -21.96
C PHE A 141 0.63 7.92 -22.51
N HIS A 142 0.80 7.68 -23.80
CA HIS A 142 2.04 7.86 -24.53
C HIS A 142 1.80 8.66 -25.81
N ALA A 143 2.86 9.21 -26.35
CA ALA A 143 2.81 9.92 -27.63
C ALA A 143 2.34 9.02 -28.80
N THR A 144 2.49 7.71 -28.70
CA THR A 144 2.22 6.72 -29.75
C THR A 144 1.04 5.81 -29.47
N GLY A 145 0.36 5.98 -28.33
CA GLY A 145 -0.79 5.17 -27.98
C GLY A 145 -1.10 5.15 -26.49
N ASN A 146 -2.21 4.51 -26.12
CA ASN A 146 -2.69 4.44 -24.74
C ASN A 146 -2.93 2.99 -24.34
N SER A 147 -2.68 2.68 -23.06
CA SER A 147 -3.16 1.43 -22.48
C SER A 147 -4.05 1.73 -21.28
N LYS A 148 -5.19 1.06 -21.23
CA LYS A 148 -6.13 1.08 -20.12
C LYS A 148 -6.14 -0.27 -19.46
N VAL A 149 -6.01 -0.29 -18.15
CA VAL A 149 -6.00 -1.51 -17.36
C VAL A 149 -7.10 -1.43 -16.33
N ASP A 150 -8.06 -2.34 -16.44
CA ASP A 150 -9.00 -2.62 -15.35
C ASP A 150 -8.40 -3.74 -14.50
N LEU A 151 -8.36 -3.57 -13.20
CA LEU A 151 -7.91 -4.60 -12.27
C LEU A 151 -8.99 -4.95 -11.27
N THR A 152 -9.06 -6.23 -10.94
CA THR A 152 -9.84 -6.73 -9.81
C THR A 152 -8.91 -7.57 -8.94
N ASN A 153 -9.03 -7.43 -7.63
CA ASN A 153 -8.21 -8.20 -6.71
C ASN A 153 -9.03 -8.76 -5.55
N PHE A 154 -8.59 -9.88 -5.03
CA PHE A 154 -8.90 -10.35 -3.69
C PHE A 154 -7.62 -10.36 -2.86
N PHE A 155 -7.73 -10.09 -1.57
CA PHE A 155 -6.55 -10.01 -0.72
C PHE A 155 -6.77 -10.63 0.66
N ILE A 156 -5.66 -10.99 1.28
CA ILE A 156 -5.55 -11.25 2.71
C ILE A 156 -4.40 -10.41 3.28
N GLN A 157 -4.65 -9.77 4.41
CA GLN A 157 -3.71 -8.83 5.01
C GLN A 157 -3.57 -9.07 6.51
N PRO A 158 -2.70 -9.99 6.97
CA PRO A 158 -2.31 -10.07 8.37
C PRO A 158 -1.42 -8.90 8.79
N ALA A 159 -1.61 -8.44 10.03
CA ALA A 159 -0.79 -7.41 10.65
C ALA A 159 -0.56 -7.69 12.13
N PHE A 160 0.65 -7.41 12.59
CA PHE A 160 1.03 -7.40 14.00
C PHE A 160 1.45 -6.00 14.39
N ALA A 161 0.97 -5.52 15.52
CA ALA A 161 1.32 -4.20 15.97
C ALA A 161 1.52 -4.13 17.48
N VAL A 162 2.27 -3.11 17.89
CA VAL A 162 2.47 -2.77 19.29
C VAL A 162 2.10 -1.31 19.53
N SER A 163 1.40 -1.06 20.61
CA SER A 163 1.05 0.30 21.04
C SER A 163 1.46 0.56 22.49
N ASN A 164 1.70 1.82 22.81
CA ASN A 164 1.83 2.22 24.21
C ASN A 164 0.45 2.16 24.90
N LYS A 165 0.43 2.20 26.24
CA LYS A 165 -0.81 2.13 27.05
C LYS A 165 -1.83 3.22 26.69
N ARG A 166 -1.38 4.38 26.22
CA ARG A 166 -2.24 5.52 25.85
C ARG A 166 -2.66 5.48 24.38
N LYS A 167 -2.16 4.51 23.58
CA LYS A 167 -2.37 4.39 22.14
C LYS A 167 -1.98 5.66 21.35
N THR A 168 -1.03 6.42 21.90
CA THR A 168 -0.48 7.63 21.27
C THR A 168 0.76 7.37 20.43
N VAL A 169 1.33 6.18 20.52
CA VAL A 169 2.42 5.69 19.67
C VAL A 169 2.11 4.25 19.33
N GLN A 170 2.13 3.93 18.06
CA GLN A 170 1.84 2.60 17.54
C GLN A 170 2.81 2.28 16.39
N PHE A 171 3.24 1.04 16.36
CA PHE A 171 4.08 0.50 15.28
C PHE A 171 3.51 -0.84 14.84
N GLY A 172 3.41 -1.06 13.53
CA GLY A 172 2.88 -2.29 12.95
C GLY A 172 3.72 -2.81 11.79
N ILE A 173 3.73 -4.13 11.66
CA ILE A 173 4.26 -4.85 10.52
C ILE A 173 3.06 -5.49 9.82
N VAL A 174 2.97 -5.30 8.53
CA VAL A 174 1.87 -5.77 7.68
C VAL A 174 2.41 -6.62 6.56
N SER A 175 1.65 -7.61 6.15
CA SER A 175 1.96 -8.40 4.97
C SER A 175 0.66 -8.62 4.20
N LYS A 176 0.53 -8.01 3.04
CA LYS A 176 -0.65 -8.19 2.18
C LYS A 176 -0.31 -9.12 1.03
N PHE A 177 -1.15 -10.11 0.81
CA PHE A 177 -1.11 -11.01 -0.34
C PHE A 177 -2.36 -10.76 -1.16
N SER A 178 -2.19 -10.52 -2.45
CA SER A 178 -3.32 -10.24 -3.35
C SER A 178 -3.24 -11.10 -4.60
N GLY A 179 -4.35 -11.76 -4.96
CA GLY A 179 -4.55 -12.28 -6.30
C GLY A 179 -5.17 -11.18 -7.16
N VAL A 180 -4.49 -10.75 -8.19
CA VAL A 180 -4.89 -9.64 -9.06
C VAL A 180 -5.17 -10.16 -10.45
N ASN A 181 -6.34 -9.87 -10.97
CA ASN A 181 -6.70 -10.16 -12.36
C ASN A 181 -6.73 -8.86 -13.16
N PHE A 182 -6.00 -8.83 -14.26
CA PHE A 182 -5.86 -7.70 -15.15
C PHE A 182 -6.69 -7.90 -16.43
N LYS A 183 -7.37 -6.84 -16.84
CA LYS A 183 -7.98 -6.73 -18.16
C LYS A 183 -7.40 -5.51 -18.84
N VAL A 184 -6.65 -5.74 -19.91
CA VAL A 184 -5.93 -4.68 -20.62
C VAL A 184 -6.65 -4.38 -21.92
N ASP A 185 -6.90 -3.09 -22.18
CA ASP A 185 -7.37 -2.56 -23.45
C ASP A 185 -6.33 -1.55 -23.98
N THR A 186 -5.99 -1.66 -25.25
CA THR A 186 -4.91 -0.87 -25.86
C THR A 186 -5.31 -0.28 -27.19
N THR A 187 -4.84 0.95 -27.45
CA THR A 187 -4.89 1.62 -28.74
C THR A 187 -3.47 2.05 -29.10
N PHE A 188 -2.69 1.16 -29.72
CA PHE A 188 -1.37 1.52 -30.25
C PHE A 188 -1.45 1.74 -31.76
N ASP A 189 -1.01 2.92 -32.20
CA ASP A 189 -1.05 3.30 -33.62
C ASP A 189 0.02 2.63 -34.47
N ASN A 190 1.09 2.07 -33.89
CA ASN A 190 2.16 1.40 -34.64
C ASN A 190 2.91 0.36 -33.79
N ALA A 191 3.30 -0.74 -34.42
CA ALA A 191 4.10 -1.85 -33.89
C ALA A 191 5.58 -1.49 -33.51
N ARG A 192 5.92 -0.23 -33.38
CA ARG A 192 7.30 0.22 -33.08
C ARG A 192 7.68 0.19 -31.61
N GLU A 193 6.74 0.05 -30.71
CA GLU A 193 7.02 -0.08 -29.28
C GLU A 193 6.95 -1.55 -28.84
N LEU A 194 7.90 -2.35 -29.29
CA LEU A 194 8.00 -3.78 -28.99
C LEU A 194 7.96 -4.09 -27.48
N TYR A 195 8.46 -3.21 -26.64
CA TYR A 195 8.50 -3.46 -25.18
C TYR A 195 7.14 -3.29 -24.49
N SER A 196 6.45 -2.18 -24.74
CA SER A 196 5.09 -1.96 -24.20
C SER A 196 4.11 -2.99 -24.76
N THR A 197 4.27 -3.36 -26.04
CA THR A 197 3.46 -4.39 -26.68
C THR A 197 3.71 -5.77 -26.07
N SER A 198 4.96 -6.14 -25.77
CA SER A 198 5.29 -7.43 -25.16
C SER A 198 4.68 -7.57 -23.75
N GLN A 199 4.67 -6.51 -22.95
CA GLN A 199 4.05 -6.53 -21.63
C GLN A 199 2.53 -6.63 -21.70
N VAL A 200 1.90 -5.93 -22.63
CA VAL A 200 0.45 -6.03 -22.87
C VAL A 200 0.07 -7.43 -23.32
N ILE A 201 0.85 -8.02 -24.23
CA ILE A 201 0.65 -9.40 -24.67
C ILE A 201 0.81 -10.36 -23.48
N SER A 202 1.86 -10.19 -22.68
CA SER A 202 2.08 -11.01 -21.49
C SER A 202 0.91 -10.92 -20.50
N LEU A 203 0.37 -9.73 -20.25
CA LEU A 203 -0.80 -9.54 -19.40
C LEU A 203 -2.09 -10.11 -20.00
N HIS A 204 -2.21 -10.11 -21.33
CA HIS A 204 -3.34 -10.74 -22.00
C HIS A 204 -3.27 -12.26 -21.91
N ASP A 205 -2.06 -12.84 -22.08
CA ASP A 205 -1.85 -14.29 -22.04
C ASP A 205 -1.87 -14.83 -20.59
N GLN A 206 -1.40 -14.03 -19.63
CA GLN A 206 -1.37 -14.35 -18.21
C GLN A 206 -1.97 -13.21 -17.38
N PRO A 207 -3.31 -13.09 -17.33
CA PRO A 207 -3.95 -11.96 -16.67
C PRO A 207 -3.95 -12.04 -15.14
N PHE A 208 -3.64 -13.18 -14.55
CA PHE A 208 -3.68 -13.40 -13.12
C PHE A 208 -2.29 -13.39 -12.49
N HIS A 209 -2.10 -12.52 -11.49
CA HIS A 209 -0.85 -12.36 -10.77
C HIS A 209 -1.05 -12.45 -9.26
N ILE A 210 -0.05 -12.96 -8.56
CA ILE A 210 -0.01 -12.99 -7.10
C ILE A 210 0.99 -11.93 -6.64
N MET A 211 0.48 -10.91 -5.95
CA MET A 211 1.28 -9.81 -5.41
C MET A 211 1.51 -10.02 -3.92
N TRP A 212 2.72 -9.76 -3.47
CA TRP A 212 3.09 -9.70 -2.05
C TRP A 212 3.55 -8.30 -1.70
N GLU A 213 2.91 -7.71 -0.68
CA GLU A 213 3.15 -6.34 -0.24
C GLU A 213 3.46 -6.32 1.26
N PRO A 214 4.73 -6.58 1.65
CA PRO A 214 5.18 -6.35 3.02
C PRO A 214 5.27 -4.86 3.31
N GLY A 215 4.90 -4.45 4.52
CA GLY A 215 4.91 -3.05 4.90
C GLY A 215 5.08 -2.80 6.39
N LEU A 216 5.39 -1.55 6.70
CA LEU A 216 5.53 -1.01 8.04
C LEU A 216 4.57 0.16 8.20
N VAL A 217 3.98 0.28 9.38
CA VAL A 217 3.10 1.40 9.74
C VAL A 217 3.57 1.99 11.06
N PHE A 218 3.68 3.29 11.11
CA PHE A 218 3.99 4.02 12.32
C PHE A 218 3.00 5.16 12.51
N GLN A 219 2.44 5.26 13.72
CA GLN A 219 1.48 6.30 14.07
C GLN A 219 1.86 6.89 15.42
N PHE A 220 1.79 8.22 15.53
CA PHE A 220 2.07 8.93 16.77
C PHE A 220 1.24 10.21 16.87
N GLY A 221 0.89 10.60 18.09
CA GLY A 221 0.13 11.82 18.32
C GLY A 221 -0.73 11.77 19.58
N TRP A 222 -1.96 12.21 19.46
CA TRP A 222 -2.93 12.29 20.55
C TRP A 222 -4.00 11.20 20.39
N LYS A 223 -4.83 11.03 21.40
CA LYS A 223 -5.82 9.95 21.46
C LYS A 223 -6.76 9.91 20.23
N SER A 224 -7.16 11.06 19.72
CA SER A 224 -8.13 11.16 18.63
C SER A 224 -7.52 11.55 17.30
N PHE A 225 -6.29 12.08 17.31
CA PHE A 225 -5.56 12.47 16.12
C PHE A 225 -4.13 11.93 16.17
N LEU A 226 -3.75 11.16 15.17
CA LEU A 226 -2.43 10.59 15.03
C LEU A 226 -1.82 11.02 13.70
N PHE A 227 -0.55 11.34 13.70
CA PHE A 227 0.24 11.35 12.48
C PHE A 227 0.44 9.92 12.03
N HIS A 228 0.26 9.68 10.76
CA HIS A 228 0.41 8.38 10.13
C HIS A 228 1.54 8.42 9.12
N THR A 229 2.41 7.44 9.15
CA THR A 229 3.36 7.17 8.08
C THR A 229 3.43 5.67 7.86
N SER A 230 3.55 5.27 6.60
CA SER A 230 3.74 3.87 6.24
C SER A 230 4.71 3.73 5.06
N TYR A 231 5.28 2.56 4.96
CA TYR A 231 6.10 2.14 3.83
C TYR A 231 5.76 0.72 3.46
N SER A 232 5.55 0.45 2.20
CA SER A 232 5.34 -0.90 1.68
C SER A 232 6.15 -1.13 0.42
N LEU A 233 6.55 -2.39 0.23
CA LEU A 233 7.14 -2.89 -1.00
C LEU A 233 6.10 -3.71 -1.76
N SER A 234 6.31 -3.91 -3.05
CA SER A 234 5.48 -4.78 -3.87
C SER A 234 6.35 -5.75 -4.66
N ALA A 235 6.05 -7.03 -4.57
CA ALA A 235 6.69 -8.09 -5.32
C ALA A 235 5.63 -8.93 -6.03
N ASP A 236 5.87 -9.25 -7.31
CA ASP A 236 5.08 -10.19 -8.07
C ASP A 236 5.66 -11.61 -7.87
N LEU A 237 4.86 -12.51 -7.31
CA LEU A 237 5.26 -13.89 -7.03
C LEU A 237 4.97 -14.85 -8.19
N THR A 238 4.33 -14.40 -9.25
CA THR A 238 4.05 -15.21 -10.44
C THR A 238 5.25 -15.30 -11.39
N ASN A 239 6.38 -14.69 -11.02
CA ASN A 239 7.60 -14.66 -11.82
C ASN A 239 7.43 -14.02 -13.21
N SER A 240 6.50 -13.07 -13.31
CA SER A 240 6.26 -12.29 -14.52
C SER A 240 7.08 -11.00 -14.51
N GLN A 241 7.39 -10.50 -15.68
CA GLN A 241 8.06 -9.20 -15.86
C GLN A 241 7.05 -8.02 -15.76
N LEU A 242 6.10 -8.11 -14.83
CA LEU A 242 5.09 -7.07 -14.66
C LEU A 242 5.74 -5.74 -14.26
N HIS A 243 5.58 -4.73 -15.11
CA HIS A 243 5.96 -3.36 -14.78
C HIS A 243 5.01 -2.78 -13.74
N ARG A 244 5.52 -2.55 -12.54
CA ARG A 244 4.75 -2.05 -11.39
C ARG A 244 5.53 -0.98 -10.64
N ALA A 245 4.84 -0.21 -9.82
CA ALA A 245 5.49 0.52 -8.75
C ALA A 245 5.97 -0.49 -7.70
N THR A 246 7.24 -0.41 -7.33
CA THR A 246 7.87 -1.39 -6.41
C THR A 246 7.72 -1.02 -4.95
N ASP A 247 7.40 0.23 -4.67
CA ASP A 247 7.31 0.80 -3.34
C ASP A 247 6.19 1.83 -3.23
N ASN A 248 5.71 2.02 -2.01
CA ASN A 248 4.78 3.07 -1.63
C ASN A 248 5.17 3.61 -0.25
N PHE A 249 5.47 4.88 -0.17
CA PHE A 249 5.62 5.63 1.07
C PHE A 249 4.42 6.54 1.25
N SER A 250 3.85 6.58 2.44
CA SER A 250 2.74 7.48 2.74
C SER A 250 2.95 8.24 4.04
N ILE A 251 2.42 9.46 4.09
CA ILE A 251 2.44 10.34 5.24
C ILE A 251 1.14 11.16 5.31
N GLY A 252 0.58 11.30 6.50
CA GLY A 252 -0.65 12.08 6.70
C GLY A 252 -1.18 12.03 8.11
N GLY A 253 -2.49 12.08 8.24
CA GLY A 253 -3.20 12.09 9.50
C GLY A 253 -4.23 10.98 9.63
N ALA A 254 -4.40 10.51 10.85
CA ALA A 254 -5.39 9.52 11.24
C ALA A 254 -6.30 10.10 12.33
N LEU A 255 -7.60 9.96 12.14
CA LEU A 255 -8.63 10.27 13.15
C LEU A 255 -9.15 8.97 13.75
N ARG A 256 -9.31 8.96 15.07
CA ARG A 256 -9.86 7.81 15.81
C ARG A 256 -10.82 8.25 16.86
N PHE A 257 -11.96 7.61 16.90
CA PHE A 257 -12.98 7.85 17.93
C PHE A 257 -13.80 6.58 18.19
N ASN A 258 -14.42 6.54 19.35
CA ASN A 258 -15.29 5.45 19.74
C ASN A 258 -16.73 5.95 19.78
N ALA A 259 -17.60 5.42 18.92
CA ALA A 259 -18.98 5.88 18.75
C ALA A 259 -19.86 5.65 20.00
N SER A 260 -19.47 4.76 20.92
CA SER A 260 -20.22 4.50 22.16
C SER A 260 -19.87 5.44 23.30
N LYS A 261 -18.74 6.12 23.23
CA LYS A 261 -18.30 7.04 24.31
C LYS A 261 -18.96 8.40 24.08
N LYS A 262 -19.96 8.76 24.90
CA LYS A 262 -20.50 10.12 24.91
C LYS A 262 -19.33 11.09 25.05
N VAL A 263 -19.28 12.08 24.17
CA VAL A 263 -18.39 13.24 24.33
C VAL A 263 -18.90 13.94 25.59
N ILE A 264 -18.24 13.73 26.72
CA ILE A 264 -18.46 14.53 27.92
C ILE A 264 -17.84 15.88 27.56
N GLN A 265 -18.70 16.84 27.30
CA GLN A 265 -18.34 18.26 27.16
C GLN A 265 -17.93 18.81 28.50
#